data_a94207f2ad91ab6d8505a38740c277b7
#
_entry.id   a94207f2ad91ab6d8505a38740c277b7
#
_cell.length_a   1.000
_cell.length_b   1.000
_cell.length_c   1.000
_cell.angle_alpha   90.00
_cell.angle_beta   90.00
_cell.angle_gamma   90.00
#
_symmetry.space_group_name_H-M   'P 1'
#
loop_
_entity.id
_entity.type
_entity.pdbx_description
1 polymer ?
#
loop_
_entity_poly.entity_id
_entity_poly.type
_entity_poly.pdbx_seq_one_letter_code
_entity_poly.pdbx_strand_id
1 'polypeptide(L)'
;MKIKYMMAACFMAVLTTGCNEDSFLSQKPQGSLSEEIMTSTDGAELLVNAAYAALGGPEGQTWSVWCHPTSNWTYGEVRSDNAYKGGGGVGDLNEVHRMEIFDVDATNGFLDSKWYHLYCSVQRCNSALKVLNAATDEQIKERSSRIAEMKVLRAHYYFELSRLFNKIPYFDENVEIQDYPNIKNDEFDRNEILSKLALEMMDAADVLPATQPEVGRIHKYIALAYAAKIKLYQAYQQDATTHAVTSMNKELLREVVTLCDKVTASGRYDLLDDFQQLDLIAYENGKESVFAIQYSMNDGTESAGRINWSNLLNSPGGSSPYHGDGFFLPSQDLIDAYQTDENGLPDFNYQQKPHYSWAELNGDLFTLNNTTPAVDPRLDFVVGRPTITWKTYKEGPCHTWVRDMGTYGYNCAKRFWVSPESSDMFSGWPWGASHLNWQVIRYADILLWKAEALIELGEDLGTARELINQVRERARRSAYVKDFNDPSKDAARYLIGLYPAAGWTQTYAREALRREVRLEKALEGERFFDLVRWGIAEKTMNNYIAAEKEGRIYYGSAHFTAGKDEYYPVPNNQYGFSHGLYTQNPGYAPFK
;
A
#
# COMPACT_ATOMS: atom_id res chain seq x y z
N MET A 1 -21.01 -82.50 28.06
CA MET A 1 -19.61 -82.03 28.03
C MET A 1 -19.11 -81.66 26.65
N LYS A 2 -19.69 -82.19 25.55
CA LYS A 2 -19.23 -81.88 24.15
C LYS A 2 -19.69 -80.53 23.59
N ILE A 3 -20.76 -79.89 24.10
CA ILE A 3 -21.29 -78.62 23.60
C ILE A 3 -20.47 -77.43 24.14
N LYS A 4 -19.88 -77.49 25.36
CA LYS A 4 -19.05 -76.44 25.91
C LYS A 4 -17.71 -76.24 25.18
N TYR A 5 -17.15 -77.30 24.62
CA TYR A 5 -15.89 -77.20 23.87
C TYR A 5 -16.08 -76.65 22.43
N MET A 6 -17.28 -76.86 21.88
CA MET A 6 -17.62 -76.34 20.56
C MET A 6 -17.86 -74.85 20.55
N MET A 7 -18.44 -74.33 21.64
CA MET A 7 -18.56 -72.85 21.84
C MET A 7 -17.23 -72.18 22.12
N ALA A 8 -16.30 -72.83 22.83
CA ALA A 8 -14.96 -72.27 23.06
C ALA A 8 -14.09 -72.23 21.80
N ALA A 9 -14.23 -73.22 20.91
CA ALA A 9 -13.53 -73.27 19.61
C ALA A 9 -14.08 -72.21 18.62
N CYS A 10 -15.40 -71.95 18.59
CA CYS A 10 -15.97 -70.87 17.79
C CYS A 10 -15.60 -69.47 18.32
N PHE A 11 -15.40 -69.28 19.63
CA PHE A 11 -14.97 -67.98 20.19
C PHE A 11 -13.48 -67.70 19.97
N MET A 12 -12.64 -68.72 19.86
CA MET A 12 -11.21 -68.59 19.54
C MET A 12 -10.93 -68.36 18.05
N ALA A 13 -11.84 -68.81 17.14
CA ALA A 13 -11.70 -68.57 15.70
C ALA A 13 -12.12 -67.18 15.26
N VAL A 14 -12.86 -66.39 16.10
CA VAL A 14 -13.25 -65.00 15.80
C VAL A 14 -12.17 -63.99 16.24
N LEU A 15 -11.19 -64.41 17.04
CA LEU A 15 -10.10 -63.53 17.49
C LEU A 15 -8.85 -63.51 16.61
N THR A 16 -8.85 -64.22 15.48
CA THR A 16 -7.71 -64.27 14.55
C THR A 16 -7.95 -63.58 13.20
N THR A 17 -9.08 -62.86 13.03
CA THR A 17 -9.13 -61.83 12.00
C THR A 17 -8.47 -60.59 12.58
N GLY A 18 -7.16 -60.63 12.69
CA GLY A 18 -6.37 -59.44 12.99
C GLY A 18 -6.68 -58.36 11.98
N CYS A 19 -7.22 -57.26 12.44
CA CYS A 19 -7.18 -56.05 11.67
C CYS A 19 -5.73 -55.85 11.21
N ASN A 20 -5.54 -55.63 9.94
CA ASN A 20 -4.24 -55.35 9.38
C ASN A 20 -3.79 -54.03 10.05
N GLU A 21 -2.93 -54.10 11.06
CA GLU A 21 -2.47 -52.92 11.84
C GLU A 21 -1.90 -51.85 10.89
N ASP A 22 -1.26 -52.25 9.82
CA ASP A 22 -0.73 -51.34 8.80
C ASP A 22 -1.84 -50.57 8.06
N SER A 23 -3.01 -51.18 7.81
CA SER A 23 -4.12 -50.45 7.17
C SER A 23 -4.91 -49.56 8.12
N PHE A 24 -4.89 -49.85 9.45
CA PHE A 24 -5.51 -48.99 10.46
C PHE A 24 -4.60 -47.80 10.84
N LEU A 25 -3.30 -48.03 10.91
CA LEU A 25 -2.29 -46.99 11.21
C LEU A 25 -1.97 -46.13 9.98
N SER A 26 -2.26 -46.65 8.75
CA SER A 26 -2.08 -45.92 7.51
C SER A 26 -3.30 -45.09 7.06
N GLN A 27 -4.35 -44.99 7.89
CA GLN A 27 -5.47 -44.12 7.56
C GLN A 27 -4.98 -42.66 7.61
N LYS A 28 -4.96 -42.02 6.42
CA LYS A 28 -4.68 -40.58 6.32
C LYS A 28 -5.69 -39.85 7.18
N PRO A 29 -5.28 -38.84 7.97
CA PRO A 29 -6.20 -38.03 8.76
C PRO A 29 -7.33 -37.48 7.90
N GLN A 30 -8.57 -37.72 8.27
CA GLN A 30 -9.72 -37.15 7.58
C GLN A 30 -9.65 -35.63 7.74
N GLY A 31 -9.53 -34.93 6.59
CA GLY A 31 -9.39 -33.47 6.57
C GLY A 31 -7.97 -32.96 6.25
N SER A 32 -6.94 -33.81 6.12
CA SER A 32 -5.66 -33.43 5.54
C SER A 32 -5.67 -33.67 4.03
N LEU A 33 -5.25 -32.66 3.26
CA LEU A 33 -4.98 -32.82 1.84
C LEU A 33 -3.78 -33.78 1.69
N SER A 34 -3.95 -34.86 0.88
CA SER A 34 -2.83 -35.76 0.62
C SER A 34 -1.81 -35.07 -0.28
N GLU A 35 -0.54 -35.50 -0.22
CA GLU A 35 0.52 -35.00 -1.08
C GLU A 35 0.16 -35.12 -2.57
N GLU A 36 -0.52 -36.21 -2.93
CA GLU A 36 -1.02 -36.45 -4.30
C GLU A 36 -2.07 -35.40 -4.73
N ILE A 37 -2.97 -34.99 -3.84
CA ILE A 37 -3.93 -33.92 -4.11
C ILE A 37 -3.19 -32.57 -4.21
N MET A 38 -2.26 -32.30 -3.31
CA MET A 38 -1.51 -31.04 -3.28
C MET A 38 -0.64 -30.85 -4.53
N THR A 39 -0.07 -31.92 -5.09
CA THR A 39 0.74 -31.91 -6.32
C THR A 39 -0.09 -32.04 -7.61
N SER A 40 -1.41 -32.07 -7.53
CA SER A 40 -2.29 -31.94 -8.69
C SER A 40 -2.41 -30.48 -9.13
N THR A 41 -2.84 -30.20 -10.36
CA THR A 41 -3.09 -28.83 -10.85
C THR A 41 -4.07 -28.09 -9.93
N ASP A 42 -5.17 -28.69 -9.55
CA ASP A 42 -6.19 -28.06 -8.69
C ASP A 42 -5.65 -27.78 -7.28
N GLY A 43 -4.90 -28.72 -6.70
CA GLY A 43 -4.29 -28.53 -5.38
C GLY A 43 -3.24 -27.42 -5.36
N ALA A 44 -2.41 -27.34 -6.38
CA ALA A 44 -1.42 -26.27 -6.54
C ALA A 44 -2.10 -24.91 -6.74
N GLU A 45 -3.17 -24.82 -7.55
CA GLU A 45 -3.92 -23.58 -7.74
C GLU A 45 -4.58 -23.08 -6.45
N LEU A 46 -5.02 -23.95 -5.55
CA LEU A 46 -5.52 -23.55 -4.23
C LEU A 46 -4.44 -22.82 -3.40
N LEU A 47 -3.19 -23.32 -3.42
CA LEU A 47 -2.08 -22.67 -2.72
C LEU A 47 -1.67 -21.35 -3.39
N VAL A 48 -1.64 -21.34 -4.72
CA VAL A 48 -1.39 -20.10 -5.50
C VAL A 48 -2.44 -19.05 -5.17
N ASN A 49 -3.73 -19.42 -5.19
CA ASN A 49 -4.81 -18.51 -4.86
C ASN A 49 -4.76 -18.04 -3.40
N ALA A 50 -4.33 -18.89 -2.46
CA ALA A 50 -4.12 -18.48 -1.07
C ALA A 50 -3.01 -17.44 -0.91
N ALA A 51 -1.96 -17.48 -1.76
CA ALA A 51 -0.92 -16.47 -1.78
C ALA A 51 -1.42 -15.13 -2.38
N TYR A 52 -2.23 -15.17 -3.44
CA TYR A 52 -2.92 -13.97 -3.97
C TYR A 52 -3.92 -13.38 -2.98
N ALA A 53 -4.68 -14.23 -2.29
CA ALA A 53 -5.64 -13.79 -1.29
C ALA A 53 -4.99 -12.97 -0.18
N ALA A 54 -3.74 -13.27 0.16
CA ALA A 54 -2.98 -12.53 1.16
C ALA A 54 -2.71 -11.06 0.79
N LEU A 55 -2.77 -10.69 -0.50
CA LEU A 55 -2.66 -9.29 -0.95
C LEU A 55 -3.78 -8.42 -0.35
N GLY A 56 -5.00 -8.95 -0.24
CA GLY A 56 -6.14 -8.25 0.35
C GLY A 56 -6.05 -8.06 1.86
N GLY A 57 -5.06 -8.68 2.51
CA GLY A 57 -4.93 -8.69 3.96
C GLY A 57 -5.86 -9.70 4.64
N PRO A 58 -5.91 -9.71 5.97
CA PRO A 58 -6.86 -10.53 6.73
C PRO A 58 -8.31 -10.13 6.41
N GLU A 59 -9.22 -11.08 6.51
CA GLU A 59 -10.64 -10.90 6.26
C GLU A 59 -11.46 -10.93 7.55
N GLY A 60 -12.65 -10.32 7.52
CA GLY A 60 -13.61 -10.35 8.62
C GLY A 60 -13.35 -9.36 9.73
N GLN A 61 -14.10 -9.52 10.84
CA GLN A 61 -14.10 -8.59 11.98
C GLN A 61 -13.00 -8.88 13.01
N THR A 62 -11.81 -9.24 12.60
CA THR A 62 -10.71 -9.45 13.55
C THR A 62 -9.93 -8.15 13.74
N TRP A 63 -9.43 -7.89 14.95
CA TRP A 63 -8.59 -6.72 15.22
C TRP A 63 -7.40 -6.64 14.24
N SER A 64 -6.86 -7.77 13.84
CA SER A 64 -5.73 -7.86 12.91
C SER A 64 -6.01 -7.28 11.53
N VAL A 65 -7.27 -7.24 11.06
CA VAL A 65 -7.60 -6.64 9.77
C VAL A 65 -7.27 -5.16 9.73
N TRP A 66 -7.49 -4.44 10.82
CA TRP A 66 -7.22 -3.01 10.94
C TRP A 66 -5.73 -2.69 11.02
N CYS A 67 -4.93 -3.63 11.55
CA CYS A 67 -3.50 -3.47 11.71
C CYS A 67 -2.71 -3.76 10.43
N HIS A 68 -3.35 -4.30 9.39
CA HIS A 68 -2.71 -4.65 8.12
C HIS A 68 -3.41 -3.98 6.92
N PRO A 69 -3.53 -2.65 6.89
CA PRO A 69 -4.13 -1.98 5.75
C PRO A 69 -3.29 -2.17 4.50
N THR A 70 -3.92 -2.64 3.42
CA THR A 70 -3.27 -2.86 2.12
C THR A 70 -2.81 -1.54 1.50
N SER A 71 -3.50 -0.46 1.82
CA SER A 71 -3.16 0.91 1.41
C SER A 71 -1.98 1.53 2.15
N ASN A 72 -1.47 0.89 3.21
CA ASN A 72 -0.45 1.49 4.09
C ASN A 72 -0.81 2.89 4.62
N TRP A 73 -2.11 3.23 4.72
CA TRP A 73 -2.53 4.56 5.13
C TRP A 73 -1.94 5.00 6.48
N THR A 74 -1.80 4.07 7.43
CA THR A 74 -1.18 4.33 8.73
C THR A 74 0.33 4.53 8.62
N TYR A 75 1.00 3.71 7.81
CA TYR A 75 2.45 3.58 7.74
C TYR A 75 3.10 4.56 6.77
N GLY A 76 2.43 4.86 5.67
CA GLY A 76 2.96 5.69 4.59
C GLY A 76 2.37 7.08 4.50
N GLU A 77 1.14 7.32 5.03
CA GLU A 77 0.48 8.62 4.92
C GLU A 77 0.30 9.31 6.26
N VAL A 78 -0.28 8.66 7.28
CA VAL A 78 -0.44 9.27 8.62
C VAL A 78 0.91 9.59 9.26
N ARG A 79 1.93 8.78 9.01
CA ARG A 79 3.32 9.05 9.42
C ARG A 79 4.00 10.12 8.55
N SER A 80 3.28 10.80 7.66
CA SER A 80 3.83 11.81 6.75
C SER A 80 3.14 13.17 6.91
N ASP A 81 3.52 14.10 6.04
CA ASP A 81 2.92 15.43 5.94
C ASP A 81 1.59 15.45 5.14
N ASN A 82 1.04 14.27 4.77
CA ASN A 82 -0.17 14.18 3.95
C ASN A 82 -1.46 13.98 4.73
N ALA A 83 -1.42 13.34 5.92
CA ALA A 83 -2.66 12.98 6.59
C ALA A 83 -2.55 12.95 8.12
N TYR A 84 -3.67 13.27 8.77
CA TYR A 84 -3.89 13.02 10.18
C TYR A 84 -4.51 11.64 10.39
N LYS A 85 -4.33 11.10 11.59
CA LYS A 85 -4.95 9.83 11.96
C LYS A 85 -6.49 9.88 11.87
N GLY A 86 -7.13 10.95 12.36
CA GLY A 86 -8.59 11.03 12.38
C GLY A 86 -9.26 10.21 13.49
N GLY A 87 -10.49 9.75 13.21
CA GLY A 87 -11.32 9.02 14.18
C GLY A 87 -11.98 9.92 15.23
N GLY A 88 -12.29 9.38 16.39
CA GLY A 88 -12.97 10.06 17.51
C GLY A 88 -12.03 10.78 18.47
N GLY A 89 -10.87 11.26 18.02
CA GLY A 89 -9.86 11.95 18.81
C GLY A 89 -8.58 11.15 18.98
N VAL A 90 -7.56 11.74 19.63
CA VAL A 90 -6.22 11.15 19.76
C VAL A 90 -6.19 9.81 20.50
N GLY A 91 -7.16 9.55 21.38
CA GLY A 91 -7.27 8.28 22.10
C GLY A 91 -7.87 7.13 21.29
N ASP A 92 -8.57 7.44 20.20
CA ASP A 92 -9.13 6.44 19.30
C ASP A 92 -8.01 5.88 18.41
N LEU A 93 -7.73 4.58 18.47
CA LEU A 93 -6.53 3.94 17.90
C LEU A 93 -5.22 4.64 18.34
N ASN A 94 -4.95 4.63 19.64
CA ASN A 94 -3.77 5.29 20.21
C ASN A 94 -2.44 4.81 19.62
N GLU A 95 -2.34 3.54 19.22
CA GLU A 95 -1.16 2.98 18.56
C GLU A 95 -0.84 3.71 17.25
N VAL A 96 -1.86 4.06 16.46
CA VAL A 96 -1.70 4.82 15.22
C VAL A 96 -1.37 6.29 15.53
N HIS A 97 -1.98 6.87 16.58
CA HIS A 97 -1.60 8.21 17.02
C HIS A 97 -0.12 8.29 17.42
N ARG A 98 0.40 7.28 18.13
CA ARG A 98 1.82 7.21 18.47
C ARG A 98 2.72 7.11 17.23
N MET A 99 2.25 6.48 16.13
CA MET A 99 2.96 6.50 14.84
C MET A 99 2.95 7.89 14.21
N GLU A 100 1.82 8.61 14.28
CA GLU A 100 1.65 9.97 13.77
C GLU A 100 2.63 10.97 14.41
N ILE A 101 2.85 10.87 15.72
CA ILE A 101 3.71 11.79 16.50
C ILE A 101 5.14 11.29 16.72
N PHE A 102 5.55 10.20 16.07
CA PHE A 102 6.88 9.58 16.21
C PHE A 102 7.24 9.07 17.62
N ASP A 103 6.24 8.76 18.46
CA ASP A 103 6.38 8.16 19.79
C ASP A 103 6.14 6.64 19.77
N VAL A 104 6.76 5.95 18.85
CA VAL A 104 6.59 4.50 18.66
C VAL A 104 7.67 3.71 19.38
N ASP A 105 7.28 2.60 20.00
CA ASP A 105 8.19 1.60 20.55
C ASP A 105 7.85 0.16 20.08
N ALA A 106 8.68 -0.80 20.45
CA ALA A 106 8.57 -2.20 20.04
C ALA A 106 7.35 -2.95 20.61
N THR A 107 6.54 -2.31 21.47
CA THR A 107 5.31 -2.89 22.03
C THR A 107 4.06 -2.56 21.22
N ASN A 108 4.18 -1.74 20.17
CA ASN A 108 3.06 -1.32 19.35
C ASN A 108 2.42 -2.52 18.62
N GLY A 109 1.16 -2.79 18.93
CA GLY A 109 0.42 -3.95 18.42
C GLY A 109 0.14 -3.90 16.91
N PHE A 110 0.01 -2.70 16.32
CA PHE A 110 -0.13 -2.54 14.87
C PHE A 110 1.12 -3.01 14.13
N LEU A 111 2.30 -2.68 14.64
CA LEU A 111 3.57 -3.10 14.02
C LEU A 111 3.78 -4.60 14.11
N ASP A 112 3.48 -5.19 15.26
CA ASP A 112 3.58 -6.65 15.46
C ASP A 112 2.62 -7.41 14.53
N SER A 113 1.38 -6.95 14.44
CA SER A 113 0.38 -7.52 13.53
C SER A 113 0.77 -7.37 12.06
N LYS A 114 1.27 -6.20 11.64
CA LYS A 114 1.74 -5.98 10.26
C LYS A 114 2.90 -6.91 9.90
N TRP A 115 3.90 -7.04 10.77
CA TRP A 115 4.99 -7.98 10.61
C TRP A 115 4.49 -9.41 10.46
N TYR A 116 3.67 -9.86 11.40
CA TYR A 116 3.11 -11.22 11.41
C TYR A 116 2.38 -11.55 10.10
N HIS A 117 1.48 -10.68 9.64
CA HIS A 117 0.69 -10.93 8.43
C HIS A 117 1.53 -10.91 7.16
N LEU A 118 2.55 -10.05 7.07
CA LEU A 118 3.48 -10.07 5.93
C LEU A 118 4.27 -11.38 5.88
N TYR A 119 4.74 -11.89 7.03
CA TYR A 119 5.41 -13.18 7.07
C TYR A 119 4.47 -14.38 6.82
N CYS A 120 3.23 -14.32 7.26
CA CYS A 120 2.21 -15.29 6.85
C CYS A 120 2.03 -15.31 5.33
N SER A 121 2.11 -14.15 4.70
CA SER A 121 2.00 -14.03 3.23
C SER A 121 3.23 -14.60 2.52
N VAL A 122 4.44 -14.34 3.03
CA VAL A 122 5.69 -14.98 2.58
C VAL A 122 5.58 -16.51 2.70
N GLN A 123 5.09 -17.00 3.84
CA GLN A 123 4.90 -18.43 4.09
C GLN A 123 3.94 -19.08 3.09
N ARG A 124 2.85 -18.41 2.70
CA ARG A 124 1.92 -18.93 1.68
C ARG A 124 2.60 -19.06 0.33
N CYS A 125 3.42 -18.07 -0.05
CA CYS A 125 4.22 -18.15 -1.29
C CYS A 125 5.23 -19.31 -1.23
N ASN A 126 5.96 -19.45 -0.12
CA ASN A 126 6.94 -20.54 0.05
C ASN A 126 6.27 -21.91 0.03
N SER A 127 5.09 -22.08 0.63
CA SER A 127 4.33 -23.32 0.60
C SER A 127 3.89 -23.69 -0.84
N ALA A 128 3.41 -22.71 -1.60
CA ALA A 128 3.07 -22.92 -3.01
C ALA A 128 4.32 -23.27 -3.84
N LEU A 129 5.43 -22.56 -3.65
CA LEU A 129 6.71 -22.83 -4.33
C LEU A 129 7.24 -24.23 -4.03
N LYS A 130 7.18 -24.68 -2.76
CA LYS A 130 7.62 -26.02 -2.37
C LYS A 130 6.87 -27.10 -3.14
N VAL A 131 5.54 -26.98 -3.26
CA VAL A 131 4.69 -27.92 -4.02
C VAL A 131 4.96 -27.84 -5.51
N LEU A 132 5.01 -26.61 -6.06
CA LEU A 132 5.29 -26.40 -7.48
C LEU A 132 6.67 -26.92 -7.90
N ASN A 133 7.69 -26.75 -7.06
CA ASN A 133 9.05 -27.23 -7.33
C ASN A 133 9.15 -28.77 -7.28
N ALA A 134 8.36 -29.42 -6.42
CA ALA A 134 8.32 -30.89 -6.31
C ALA A 134 7.55 -31.58 -7.45
N ALA A 135 6.65 -30.86 -8.15
CA ALA A 135 5.83 -31.39 -9.23
C ALA A 135 6.55 -31.34 -10.59
N THR A 136 6.02 -32.03 -11.58
CA THR A 136 6.45 -31.98 -12.99
C THR A 136 5.50 -31.14 -13.84
N ASP A 137 5.93 -30.75 -15.05
CA ASP A 137 5.10 -29.96 -15.98
C ASP A 137 3.91 -30.76 -16.53
N GLU A 138 3.96 -32.12 -16.48
CA GLU A 138 2.82 -32.99 -16.81
C GLU A 138 1.77 -32.97 -15.69
N GLN A 139 2.18 -32.87 -14.44
CA GLN A 139 1.29 -32.83 -13.27
C GLN A 139 0.58 -31.48 -13.11
N ILE A 140 1.29 -30.38 -13.34
CA ILE A 140 0.76 -29.04 -13.15
C ILE A 140 0.93 -28.22 -14.44
N LYS A 141 -0.20 -27.87 -15.04
CA LYS A 141 -0.20 -26.97 -16.19
C LYS A 141 0.31 -25.59 -15.77
N GLU A 142 1.02 -24.93 -16.67
CA GLU A 142 1.59 -23.58 -16.46
C GLU A 142 2.47 -23.46 -15.20
N ARG A 143 3.02 -24.59 -14.73
CA ARG A 143 3.84 -24.66 -13.50
C ARG A 143 4.93 -23.58 -13.46
N SER A 144 5.67 -23.37 -14.55
CA SER A 144 6.71 -22.35 -14.62
C SER A 144 6.18 -20.93 -14.40
N SER A 145 5.00 -20.61 -14.96
CA SER A 145 4.32 -19.33 -14.75
C SER A 145 3.90 -19.17 -13.30
N ARG A 146 3.33 -20.22 -12.68
CA ARG A 146 2.92 -20.19 -11.27
C ARG A 146 4.09 -20.02 -10.32
N ILE A 147 5.23 -20.65 -10.58
CA ILE A 147 6.48 -20.43 -9.82
C ILE A 147 6.89 -18.95 -9.92
N ALA A 148 6.88 -18.38 -11.11
CA ALA A 148 7.25 -16.98 -11.32
C ALA A 148 6.27 -16.01 -10.61
N GLU A 149 4.95 -16.27 -10.66
CA GLU A 149 3.94 -15.50 -9.92
C GLU A 149 4.21 -15.51 -8.41
N MET A 150 4.49 -16.68 -7.84
CA MET A 150 4.77 -16.82 -6.39
C MET A 150 6.05 -16.10 -5.97
N LYS A 151 7.09 -16.11 -6.81
CA LYS A 151 8.31 -15.32 -6.56
C LYS A 151 8.02 -13.83 -6.56
N VAL A 152 7.23 -13.31 -7.49
CA VAL A 152 6.83 -11.90 -7.53
C VAL A 152 6.02 -11.52 -6.28
N LEU A 153 5.05 -12.34 -5.87
CA LEU A 153 4.28 -12.09 -4.64
C LEU A 153 5.17 -12.12 -3.40
N ARG A 154 6.06 -13.10 -3.27
CA ARG A 154 7.02 -13.17 -2.15
C ARG A 154 7.89 -11.92 -2.09
N ALA A 155 8.43 -11.49 -3.23
CA ALA A 155 9.24 -10.31 -3.31
C ALA A 155 8.46 -9.04 -2.97
N HIS A 156 7.16 -8.96 -3.31
CA HIS A 156 6.28 -7.88 -2.84
C HIS A 156 6.21 -7.84 -1.31
N TYR A 157 5.94 -8.95 -0.64
CA TYR A 157 5.81 -8.98 0.82
C TYR A 157 7.13 -8.66 1.54
N TYR A 158 8.25 -9.14 1.02
CA TYR A 158 9.56 -8.77 1.54
C TYR A 158 9.91 -7.31 1.29
N PHE A 159 9.50 -6.73 0.16
CA PHE A 159 9.69 -5.31 -0.09
C PHE A 159 8.90 -4.45 0.91
N GLU A 160 7.65 -4.83 1.20
CA GLU A 160 6.86 -4.18 2.26
C GLU A 160 7.56 -4.27 3.63
N LEU A 161 8.05 -5.46 4.01
CA LEU A 161 8.82 -5.65 5.25
C LEU A 161 10.07 -4.78 5.29
N SER A 162 10.85 -4.73 4.20
CA SER A 162 12.12 -4.03 4.14
C SER A 162 11.97 -2.52 4.30
N ARG A 163 10.92 -1.93 3.72
CA ARG A 163 10.67 -0.48 3.83
C ARG A 163 10.02 -0.05 5.13
N LEU A 164 9.42 -1.00 5.87
CA LEU A 164 8.85 -0.77 7.19
C LEU A 164 9.88 -0.95 8.31
N PHE A 165 10.61 -2.09 8.30
CA PHE A 165 11.40 -2.54 9.44
C PHE A 165 12.91 -2.58 9.20
N ASN A 166 13.38 -2.39 7.97
CA ASN A 166 14.79 -2.43 7.58
C ASN A 166 15.49 -3.77 7.89
N LYS A 167 15.65 -4.12 9.18
CA LYS A 167 16.23 -5.41 9.63
C LYS A 167 15.14 -6.48 9.65
N ILE A 168 15.21 -7.40 8.70
CA ILE A 168 14.22 -8.46 8.50
C ILE A 168 14.89 -9.81 8.22
N PRO A 169 14.45 -10.93 8.82
CA PRO A 169 14.93 -12.24 8.43
C PRO A 169 14.45 -12.59 7.02
N TYR A 170 15.34 -13.12 6.20
CA TYR A 170 15.03 -13.57 4.84
C TYR A 170 15.16 -15.09 4.73
N PHE A 171 14.11 -15.76 4.28
CA PHE A 171 14.06 -17.19 4.01
C PHE A 171 13.15 -17.49 2.82
N ASP A 172 13.52 -18.50 2.05
CA ASP A 172 12.80 -18.97 0.88
C ASP A 172 12.11 -20.33 1.13
N GLU A 173 11.61 -20.95 0.07
CA GLU A 173 10.91 -22.23 0.10
C GLU A 173 11.78 -23.44 0.49
N ASN A 174 13.12 -23.27 0.54
CA ASN A 174 14.06 -24.34 0.91
C ASN A 174 14.28 -24.42 2.43
N VAL A 175 13.86 -23.40 3.17
CA VAL A 175 13.95 -23.38 4.64
C VAL A 175 12.70 -24.02 5.24
N GLU A 176 12.88 -24.96 6.17
CA GLU A 176 11.77 -25.58 6.87
C GLU A 176 11.18 -24.65 7.93
N ILE A 177 9.86 -24.70 8.12
CA ILE A 177 9.12 -23.77 9.01
C ILE A 177 9.68 -23.76 10.45
N GLN A 178 10.06 -24.94 10.95
CA GLN A 178 10.64 -25.07 12.31
C GLN A 178 11.99 -24.37 12.46
N ASP A 179 12.67 -24.04 11.36
CA ASP A 179 13.97 -23.38 11.36
C ASP A 179 13.86 -21.83 11.23
N TYR A 180 12.68 -21.28 10.94
CA TYR A 180 12.48 -19.84 10.83
C TYR A 180 12.94 -19.05 12.07
N PRO A 181 12.71 -19.52 13.33
CA PRO A 181 13.19 -18.83 14.51
C PRO A 181 14.71 -18.74 14.63
N ASN A 182 15.45 -19.54 13.86
CA ASN A 182 16.91 -19.62 13.91
C ASN A 182 17.61 -18.68 12.89
N ILE A 183 16.84 -17.94 12.08
CA ILE A 183 17.36 -17.03 11.05
C ILE A 183 17.44 -15.62 11.63
N LYS A 184 18.59 -14.98 11.53
CA LYS A 184 18.80 -13.62 12.03
C LYS A 184 18.09 -12.60 11.13
N ASN A 185 17.66 -11.48 11.72
CA ASN A 185 17.07 -10.36 10.97
C ASN A 185 18.11 -9.35 10.45
N ASP A 186 19.38 -9.58 10.68
CA ASP A 186 20.50 -8.77 10.21
C ASP A 186 21.56 -9.59 9.43
N GLU A 187 21.15 -10.75 8.89
CA GLU A 187 22.00 -11.59 8.04
C GLU A 187 22.30 -10.90 6.71
N PHE A 188 21.32 -10.19 6.16
CA PHE A 188 21.45 -9.40 4.96
C PHE A 188 21.17 -7.92 5.26
N ASP A 189 21.95 -7.03 4.67
CA ASP A 189 21.64 -5.61 4.73
C ASP A 189 20.50 -5.24 3.77
N ARG A 190 20.01 -3.97 3.88
CA ARG A 190 18.91 -3.47 3.05
C ARG A 190 19.20 -3.61 1.55
N ASN A 191 20.41 -3.29 1.10
CA ASN A 191 20.74 -3.32 -0.33
C ASN A 191 20.86 -4.75 -0.84
N GLU A 192 21.35 -5.69 -0.02
CA GLU A 192 21.37 -7.11 -0.34
C GLU A 192 19.96 -7.68 -0.47
N ILE A 193 19.05 -7.34 0.46
CA ILE A 193 17.64 -7.72 0.35
C ILE A 193 17.04 -7.16 -0.94
N LEU A 194 17.15 -5.86 -1.19
CA LEU A 194 16.59 -5.25 -2.41
C LEU A 194 17.18 -5.85 -3.70
N SER A 195 18.47 -6.22 -3.69
CA SER A 195 19.12 -6.91 -4.81
C SER A 195 18.48 -8.27 -5.09
N LYS A 196 18.26 -9.08 -4.04
CA LYS A 196 17.60 -10.38 -4.15
C LYS A 196 16.17 -10.24 -4.72
N LEU A 197 15.40 -9.29 -4.18
CA LEU A 197 14.03 -9.06 -4.61
C LEU A 197 13.95 -8.57 -6.07
N ALA A 198 14.82 -7.65 -6.47
CA ALA A 198 14.87 -7.16 -7.84
C ALA A 198 15.26 -8.27 -8.83
N LEU A 199 16.18 -9.16 -8.45
CA LEU A 199 16.58 -10.31 -9.26
C LEU A 199 15.40 -11.28 -9.43
N GLU A 200 14.72 -11.66 -8.34
CA GLU A 200 13.52 -12.51 -8.41
C GLU A 200 12.44 -11.94 -9.36
N MET A 201 12.21 -10.61 -9.32
CA MET A 201 11.28 -9.94 -10.24
C MET A 201 11.72 -10.03 -11.70
N MET A 202 13.01 -9.84 -11.97
CA MET A 202 13.55 -9.88 -13.34
C MET A 202 13.53 -11.31 -13.89
N ASP A 203 13.96 -12.29 -13.12
CA ASP A 203 13.91 -13.71 -13.50
C ASP A 203 12.48 -14.16 -13.77
N ALA A 204 11.53 -13.72 -12.92
CA ALA A 204 10.12 -13.98 -13.13
C ALA A 204 9.60 -13.33 -14.42
N ALA A 205 10.02 -12.12 -14.75
CA ALA A 205 9.61 -11.44 -15.98
C ALA A 205 10.07 -12.14 -17.26
N ASP A 206 11.17 -12.89 -17.20
CA ASP A 206 11.66 -13.67 -18.35
C ASP A 206 10.80 -14.93 -18.61
N VAL A 207 10.14 -15.45 -17.58
CA VAL A 207 9.27 -16.65 -17.66
C VAL A 207 7.80 -16.28 -17.88
N LEU A 208 7.33 -15.20 -17.24
CA LEU A 208 5.91 -14.79 -17.28
C LEU A 208 5.46 -14.40 -18.68
N PRO A 209 4.23 -14.78 -19.09
CA PRO A 209 3.65 -14.32 -20.33
C PRO A 209 3.36 -12.82 -20.30
N ALA A 210 3.24 -12.21 -21.47
CA ALA A 210 2.91 -10.79 -21.61
C ALA A 210 1.50 -10.46 -21.08
N THR A 211 0.59 -11.43 -21.08
CA THR A 211 -0.79 -11.34 -20.60
C THR A 211 -1.17 -12.61 -19.88
N GLN A 212 -2.09 -12.53 -18.93
CA GLN A 212 -2.71 -13.67 -18.25
C GLN A 212 -4.21 -13.75 -18.62
N PRO A 213 -4.78 -14.95 -18.66
CA PRO A 213 -6.21 -15.10 -18.98
C PRO A 213 -7.11 -14.57 -17.87
N GLU A 214 -6.71 -14.70 -16.59
CA GLU A 214 -7.47 -14.20 -15.44
C GLU A 214 -6.99 -12.79 -15.05
N VAL A 215 -7.96 -11.93 -14.83
CA VAL A 215 -7.72 -10.55 -14.38
C VAL A 215 -7.05 -10.56 -13.00
N GLY A 216 -6.08 -9.68 -12.79
CA GLY A 216 -5.35 -9.56 -11.53
C GLY A 216 -4.15 -10.49 -11.38
N ARG A 217 -3.99 -11.51 -12.26
CA ARG A 217 -2.78 -12.34 -12.22
C ARG A 217 -1.54 -11.59 -12.69
N ILE A 218 -0.45 -11.89 -12.02
CA ILE A 218 0.85 -11.32 -12.34
C ILE A 218 1.33 -11.79 -13.69
N HIS A 219 1.76 -10.86 -14.51
CA HIS A 219 2.32 -11.07 -15.83
C HIS A 219 3.65 -10.29 -15.98
N LYS A 220 4.36 -10.52 -17.07
CA LYS A 220 5.69 -9.96 -17.37
C LYS A 220 5.85 -8.49 -17.01
N TYR A 221 4.92 -7.63 -17.41
CA TYR A 221 5.07 -6.19 -17.24
C TYR A 221 4.83 -5.72 -15.80
N ILE A 222 4.07 -6.46 -15.00
CA ILE A 222 3.96 -6.22 -13.55
C ILE A 222 5.31 -6.50 -12.89
N ALA A 223 5.95 -7.62 -13.20
CA ALA A 223 7.26 -7.97 -12.65
C ALA A 223 8.34 -6.95 -13.04
N LEU A 224 8.38 -6.49 -14.31
CA LEU A 224 9.29 -5.44 -14.77
C LEU A 224 9.06 -4.09 -14.07
N ALA A 225 7.79 -3.68 -13.91
CA ALA A 225 7.42 -2.46 -13.22
C ALA A 225 7.84 -2.50 -11.74
N TYR A 226 7.62 -3.65 -11.10
CA TYR A 226 8.00 -3.82 -9.70
C TYR A 226 9.53 -3.88 -9.53
N ALA A 227 10.25 -4.53 -10.43
CA ALA A 227 11.71 -4.49 -10.46
C ALA A 227 12.24 -3.05 -10.57
N ALA A 228 11.60 -2.20 -11.41
CA ALA A 228 11.95 -0.78 -11.51
C ALA A 228 11.75 -0.06 -10.17
N LYS A 229 10.64 -0.29 -9.47
CA LYS A 229 10.37 0.28 -8.13
C LYS A 229 11.47 -0.12 -7.14
N ILE A 230 11.76 -1.40 -7.03
CA ILE A 230 12.77 -1.91 -6.09
C ILE A 230 14.17 -1.34 -6.40
N LYS A 231 14.58 -1.34 -7.68
CA LYS A 231 15.86 -0.76 -8.10
C LYS A 231 15.96 0.74 -7.85
N LEU A 232 14.85 1.48 -7.99
CA LEU A 232 14.79 2.88 -7.63
C LEU A 232 15.05 3.09 -6.13
N TYR A 233 14.44 2.27 -5.26
CA TYR A 233 14.72 2.29 -3.83
C TYR A 233 16.17 1.93 -3.52
N GLN A 234 16.73 0.93 -4.21
CA GLN A 234 18.12 0.50 -4.05
C GLN A 234 19.11 1.56 -4.55
N ALA A 235 18.76 2.35 -5.57
CA ALA A 235 19.64 3.38 -6.13
C ALA A 235 19.99 4.46 -5.10
N TYR A 236 19.11 4.75 -4.15
CA TYR A 236 19.37 5.65 -3.04
C TYR A 236 20.11 4.90 -1.92
N GLN A 237 21.45 5.03 -1.92
CA GLN A 237 22.32 4.31 -0.98
C GLN A 237 22.24 4.95 0.40
N GLN A 238 21.77 4.18 1.38
CA GLN A 238 21.63 4.63 2.76
C GLN A 238 22.75 4.09 3.63
N ASP A 239 23.22 4.91 4.57
CA ASP A 239 24.08 4.46 5.67
C ASP A 239 23.29 3.54 6.61
N ALA A 240 23.89 2.42 6.99
CA ALA A 240 23.21 1.37 7.77
C ALA A 240 22.82 1.80 9.21
N THR A 241 23.45 2.84 9.74
CA THR A 241 23.25 3.30 11.12
C THR A 241 22.43 4.58 11.18
N THR A 242 22.76 5.54 10.33
CA THR A 242 22.11 6.86 10.33
C THR A 242 20.94 6.96 9.38
N HIS A 243 20.75 5.95 8.51
CA HIS A 243 19.76 5.90 7.44
C HIS A 243 19.82 7.08 6.44
N ALA A 244 20.82 7.94 6.57
CA ALA A 244 21.04 9.04 5.65
C ALA A 244 21.38 8.52 4.25
N VAL A 245 20.84 9.16 3.22
CA VAL A 245 21.21 8.90 1.82
C VAL A 245 22.58 9.52 1.57
N THR A 246 23.59 8.67 1.33
CA THR A 246 24.99 9.07 1.19
C THR A 246 25.42 9.23 -0.26
N SER A 247 24.79 8.50 -1.17
CA SER A 247 25.12 8.52 -2.59
C SER A 247 23.98 7.96 -3.44
N MET A 248 24.09 8.18 -4.77
CA MET A 248 23.19 7.63 -5.78
C MET A 248 23.93 6.62 -6.63
N ASN A 249 23.41 5.40 -6.75
CA ASN A 249 23.95 4.40 -7.67
C ASN A 249 23.42 4.65 -9.09
N LYS A 250 24.28 5.22 -9.95
CA LYS A 250 23.90 5.58 -11.31
C LYS A 250 23.60 4.40 -12.23
N GLU A 251 24.22 3.25 -12.00
CA GLU A 251 23.94 2.05 -12.81
C GLU A 251 22.52 1.56 -12.53
N LEU A 252 22.13 1.48 -11.27
CA LEU A 252 20.75 1.13 -10.90
C LEU A 252 19.73 2.13 -11.45
N LEU A 253 20.02 3.43 -11.47
CA LEU A 253 19.13 4.43 -12.09
C LEU A 253 18.98 4.18 -13.61
N ARG A 254 20.04 3.82 -14.33
CA ARG A 254 19.93 3.47 -15.76
C ARG A 254 19.12 2.18 -15.97
N GLU A 255 19.24 1.23 -15.06
CA GLU A 255 18.41 0.03 -15.10
C GLU A 255 16.92 0.38 -14.86
N VAL A 256 16.62 1.32 -13.94
CA VAL A 256 15.24 1.83 -13.76
C VAL A 256 14.69 2.41 -15.06
N VAL A 257 15.46 3.28 -15.75
CA VAL A 257 15.06 3.82 -17.05
C VAL A 257 14.76 2.70 -18.04
N THR A 258 15.67 1.73 -18.16
CA THR A 258 15.52 0.59 -19.08
C THR A 258 14.27 -0.25 -18.78
N LEU A 259 13.99 -0.51 -17.50
CA LEU A 259 12.81 -1.29 -17.08
C LEU A 259 11.51 -0.52 -17.35
N CYS A 260 11.48 0.78 -17.05
CA CYS A 260 10.33 1.63 -17.36
C CYS A 260 10.09 1.70 -18.88
N ASP A 261 11.16 1.77 -19.70
CA ASP A 261 11.05 1.74 -21.14
C ASP A 261 10.47 0.43 -21.66
N LYS A 262 10.86 -0.72 -21.11
CA LYS A 262 10.26 -2.02 -21.46
C LYS A 262 8.75 -2.06 -21.15
N VAL A 263 8.32 -1.48 -20.03
CA VAL A 263 6.90 -1.40 -19.67
C VAL A 263 6.15 -0.47 -20.64
N THR A 264 6.68 0.72 -20.90
CA THR A 264 6.08 1.72 -21.79
C THR A 264 6.01 1.20 -23.24
N ALA A 265 7.10 0.60 -23.74
CA ALA A 265 7.18 0.04 -25.09
C ALA A 265 6.23 -1.15 -25.32
N SER A 266 5.65 -1.73 -24.29
CA SER A 266 4.62 -2.75 -24.43
C SER A 266 3.36 -2.25 -25.15
N GLY A 267 3.11 -0.94 -25.14
CA GLY A 267 1.90 -0.32 -25.65
C GLY A 267 0.61 -0.70 -24.90
N ARG A 268 0.77 -1.38 -23.74
CA ARG A 268 -0.34 -1.90 -22.95
C ARG A 268 -0.97 -0.85 -22.04
N TYR A 269 -0.19 0.14 -21.63
CA TYR A 269 -0.57 1.10 -20.60
C TYR A 269 -0.60 2.52 -21.11
N ASP A 270 -1.50 3.32 -20.54
CA ASP A 270 -1.61 4.75 -20.76
C ASP A 270 -2.27 5.39 -19.53
N LEU A 271 -2.19 6.71 -19.38
CA LEU A 271 -2.96 7.44 -18.38
C LEU A 271 -4.46 7.40 -18.72
N LEU A 272 -5.31 7.32 -17.72
CA LEU A 272 -6.74 7.55 -17.89
C LEU A 272 -6.98 9.00 -18.36
N ASP A 273 -8.08 9.24 -19.04
CA ASP A 273 -8.35 10.56 -19.63
C ASP A 273 -8.75 11.60 -18.57
N ASP A 274 -9.36 11.15 -17.49
CA ASP A 274 -9.74 11.95 -16.33
C ASP A 274 -9.20 11.31 -15.04
N PHE A 275 -8.61 12.12 -14.17
CA PHE A 275 -8.07 11.65 -12.88
C PHE A 275 -9.14 10.98 -12.01
N GLN A 276 -10.38 11.47 -12.04
CA GLN A 276 -11.46 10.92 -11.22
C GLN A 276 -11.86 9.50 -11.62
N GLN A 277 -11.51 9.05 -12.83
CA GLN A 277 -11.74 7.67 -13.28
C GLN A 277 -10.95 6.63 -12.48
N LEU A 278 -9.87 7.04 -11.80
CA LEU A 278 -9.09 6.16 -10.91
C LEU A 278 -9.92 5.56 -9.74
N ASP A 279 -10.98 6.24 -9.33
CA ASP A 279 -11.84 5.82 -8.22
C ASP A 279 -13.20 5.27 -8.71
N LEU A 280 -13.27 4.87 -9.98
CA LEU A 280 -14.49 4.30 -10.58
C LEU A 280 -14.26 2.84 -10.97
N ILE A 281 -15.11 1.95 -10.48
CA ILE A 281 -15.05 0.51 -10.75
C ILE A 281 -15.09 0.20 -12.27
N ALA A 282 -15.80 1.00 -13.05
CA ALA A 282 -15.87 0.85 -14.51
C ALA A 282 -14.51 0.97 -15.22
N TYR A 283 -13.50 1.55 -14.57
CA TYR A 283 -12.15 1.73 -15.13
C TYR A 283 -11.09 0.84 -14.47
N GLU A 284 -11.50 -0.05 -13.57
CA GLU A 284 -10.61 -1.03 -12.96
C GLU A 284 -9.95 -1.94 -14.00
N ASN A 285 -8.71 -2.33 -13.72
CA ASN A 285 -7.91 -3.16 -14.62
C ASN A 285 -7.79 -2.59 -16.05
N GLY A 286 -8.07 -1.30 -16.20
CA GLY A 286 -7.95 -0.55 -17.45
C GLY A 286 -6.50 -0.13 -17.76
N LYS A 287 -6.36 0.79 -18.71
CA LYS A 287 -5.07 1.18 -19.30
C LYS A 287 -4.07 1.82 -18.30
N GLU A 288 -4.51 2.34 -17.14
CA GLU A 288 -3.61 2.91 -16.13
C GLU A 288 -3.27 1.90 -15.02
N SER A 289 -4.02 0.81 -14.86
CA SER A 289 -3.78 -0.21 -13.83
C SER A 289 -2.64 -1.14 -14.24
N VAL A 290 -1.48 -1.03 -13.59
CA VAL A 290 -0.34 -1.94 -13.82
C VAL A 290 -0.42 -3.13 -12.87
N PHE A 291 -0.58 -2.88 -11.56
CA PHE A 291 -0.79 -3.93 -10.56
C PHE A 291 -1.79 -3.44 -9.51
N ALA A 292 -2.87 -4.19 -9.35
CA ALA A 292 -3.93 -3.90 -8.40
C ALA A 292 -4.31 -5.12 -7.58
N ILE A 293 -4.62 -4.89 -6.31
CA ILE A 293 -5.25 -5.88 -5.43
C ILE A 293 -6.71 -5.95 -5.82
N GLN A 294 -7.16 -7.17 -6.16
CA GLN A 294 -8.51 -7.42 -6.62
C GLN A 294 -9.46 -7.66 -5.45
N TYR A 295 -10.57 -6.94 -5.45
CA TYR A 295 -11.64 -7.13 -4.48
C TYR A 295 -12.93 -7.58 -5.18
N SER A 296 -13.84 -8.19 -4.42
CA SER A 296 -15.14 -8.63 -4.91
C SER A 296 -16.21 -8.42 -3.86
N MET A 297 -17.46 -8.29 -4.31
CA MET A 297 -18.62 -8.13 -3.45
C MET A 297 -19.73 -9.10 -3.91
N ASN A 298 -20.45 -9.68 -2.97
CA ASN A 298 -21.52 -10.62 -3.26
C ASN A 298 -21.04 -11.86 -4.07
N ASP A 299 -19.83 -12.30 -3.81
CA ASP A 299 -19.16 -13.40 -4.53
C ASP A 299 -19.47 -14.79 -3.95
N GLY A 300 -20.41 -14.88 -3.01
CA GLY A 300 -20.81 -16.12 -2.35
C GLY A 300 -19.99 -16.45 -1.09
N THR A 301 -19.01 -15.64 -0.73
CA THR A 301 -18.35 -15.73 0.59
C THR A 301 -19.20 -15.06 1.67
N GLU A 302 -18.89 -15.33 2.95
CA GLU A 302 -19.59 -14.69 4.07
C GLU A 302 -19.30 -13.19 4.16
N SER A 303 -20.15 -12.45 4.84
CA SER A 303 -19.91 -11.06 5.28
C SER A 303 -19.55 -10.08 4.15
N ALA A 304 -20.42 -9.92 3.15
CA ALA A 304 -20.28 -8.96 2.04
C ALA A 304 -19.28 -9.35 0.93
N GLY A 305 -18.57 -10.45 1.05
CA GLY A 305 -17.57 -10.89 0.07
C GLY A 305 -16.16 -10.44 0.44
N ARG A 306 -15.27 -10.48 -0.53
CA ARG A 306 -13.87 -10.08 -0.41
C ARG A 306 -13.70 -8.60 -0.70
N ILE A 307 -14.37 -7.77 0.08
CA ILE A 307 -14.29 -6.32 0.00
C ILE A 307 -12.96 -5.80 0.57
N ASN A 308 -12.71 -4.52 0.42
CA ASN A 308 -11.53 -3.86 0.97
C ASN A 308 -11.62 -3.65 2.50
N TRP A 309 -11.66 -4.75 3.25
CA TRP A 309 -11.82 -4.76 4.71
C TRP A 309 -10.78 -3.90 5.44
N SER A 310 -9.51 -4.00 5.05
CA SER A 310 -8.41 -3.39 5.77
C SER A 310 -8.40 -1.86 5.74
N ASN A 311 -9.18 -1.25 4.84
CA ASN A 311 -9.28 0.21 4.70
C ASN A 311 -10.61 0.78 5.23
N LEU A 312 -11.52 -0.02 5.76
CA LEU A 312 -12.86 0.44 6.13
C LEU A 312 -12.87 1.47 7.27
N LEU A 313 -11.87 1.48 8.16
CA LEU A 313 -11.74 2.52 9.19
C LEU A 313 -11.64 3.95 8.59
N ASN A 314 -11.20 4.06 7.34
CA ASN A 314 -11.05 5.33 6.64
C ASN A 314 -12.37 5.86 6.07
N SER A 315 -13.43 5.05 6.11
CA SER A 315 -14.75 5.44 5.61
C SER A 315 -15.24 6.70 6.33
N PRO A 316 -15.72 7.72 5.58
CA PRO A 316 -16.15 8.99 6.19
C PRO A 316 -17.16 8.79 7.32
N GLY A 317 -16.92 9.47 8.44
CA GLY A 317 -17.70 9.33 9.67
C GLY A 317 -18.70 10.47 9.88
N GLY A 318 -18.96 10.81 11.13
CA GLY A 318 -19.88 11.89 11.50
C GLY A 318 -21.28 11.69 10.93
N SER A 319 -21.81 12.71 10.27
CA SER A 319 -23.13 12.66 9.61
C SER A 319 -23.06 12.11 8.17
N SER A 320 -21.95 11.49 7.76
CA SER A 320 -21.78 11.01 6.40
C SER A 320 -22.76 9.87 6.07
N PRO A 321 -23.19 9.73 4.81
CA PRO A 321 -23.99 8.60 4.37
C PRO A 321 -23.23 7.27 4.36
N TYR A 322 -21.92 7.30 4.57
CA TYR A 322 -21.09 6.10 4.71
C TYR A 322 -21.15 5.49 6.11
N HIS A 323 -21.54 6.26 7.13
CA HIS A 323 -21.60 5.83 8.55
C HIS A 323 -20.30 5.24 9.09
N GLY A 324 -19.15 5.64 8.54
CA GLY A 324 -17.85 5.05 8.83
C GLY A 324 -17.17 5.58 10.09
N ASP A 325 -15.93 5.12 10.29
CA ASP A 325 -15.13 5.44 11.47
C ASP A 325 -14.35 6.74 11.36
N GLY A 326 -14.21 7.29 10.16
CA GLY A 326 -13.66 8.63 9.91
C GLY A 326 -12.20 8.80 10.26
N PHE A 327 -11.40 7.75 10.06
CA PHE A 327 -9.94 7.85 10.11
C PHE A 327 -9.35 8.38 8.80
N PHE A 328 -8.04 8.60 8.76
CA PHE A 328 -7.31 8.96 7.56
C PHE A 328 -7.79 10.27 6.92
N LEU A 329 -7.57 11.36 7.60
CA LEU A 329 -8.00 12.69 7.16
C LEU A 329 -6.85 13.45 6.50
N PRO A 330 -7.05 14.11 5.34
CA PRO A 330 -6.02 14.92 4.71
C PRO A 330 -5.53 16.03 5.63
N SER A 331 -4.20 16.23 5.70
CA SER A 331 -3.61 17.31 6.47
C SER A 331 -3.85 18.66 5.81
N GLN A 332 -3.77 19.74 6.59
CA GLN A 332 -3.79 21.08 6.06
C GLN A 332 -2.59 21.34 5.14
N ASP A 333 -1.42 20.81 5.48
CA ASP A 333 -0.21 20.91 4.66
C ASP A 333 -0.39 20.30 3.27
N LEU A 334 -1.07 19.14 3.18
CA LEU A 334 -1.41 18.54 1.87
C LEU A 334 -2.32 19.46 1.05
N ILE A 335 -3.35 20.01 1.67
CA ILE A 335 -4.30 20.91 1.00
C ILE A 335 -3.56 22.13 0.42
N ASP A 336 -2.70 22.73 1.23
CA ASP A 336 -1.92 23.90 0.86
C ASP A 336 -0.86 23.60 -0.20
N ALA A 337 -0.34 22.37 -0.23
CA ALA A 337 0.61 21.91 -1.25
C ALA A 337 0.03 21.93 -2.68
N TYR A 338 -1.30 21.94 -2.82
CA TYR A 338 -1.98 22.08 -4.12
C TYR A 338 -2.09 23.54 -4.61
N GLN A 339 -1.66 24.54 -3.82
CA GLN A 339 -1.64 25.92 -4.29
C GLN A 339 -0.72 26.08 -5.51
N THR A 340 -1.15 26.91 -6.45
CA THR A 340 -0.39 27.23 -7.67
C THR A 340 -0.10 28.71 -7.80
N ASP A 341 0.96 29.03 -8.54
CA ASP A 341 1.29 30.39 -8.93
C ASP A 341 0.38 30.91 -10.07
N GLU A 342 0.66 32.11 -10.54
CA GLU A 342 -0.07 32.76 -11.66
C GLU A 342 0.03 31.99 -12.98
N ASN A 343 1.01 31.11 -13.14
CA ASN A 343 1.21 30.27 -14.32
C ASN A 343 0.63 28.85 -14.14
N GLY A 344 0.01 28.57 -12.98
CA GLY A 344 -0.51 27.25 -12.64
C GLY A 344 0.58 26.23 -12.27
N LEU A 345 1.79 26.68 -11.97
CA LEU A 345 2.84 25.82 -11.45
C LEU A 345 2.72 25.72 -9.92
N PRO A 346 3.13 24.58 -9.31
CA PRO A 346 3.07 24.44 -7.85
C PRO A 346 3.81 25.56 -7.11
N ASP A 347 3.17 26.15 -6.14
CA ASP A 347 3.81 27.13 -5.26
C ASP A 347 4.69 26.44 -4.23
N PHE A 348 6.01 26.53 -4.40
CA PHE A 348 6.96 25.91 -3.47
C PHE A 348 7.06 26.65 -2.12
N ASN A 349 6.50 27.87 -2.03
CA ASN A 349 6.51 28.69 -0.81
C ASN A 349 5.15 28.70 -0.11
N TYR A 350 4.26 27.76 -0.41
CA TYR A 350 2.91 27.70 0.14
C TYR A 350 2.90 27.75 1.68
N GLN A 351 3.86 27.14 2.36
CA GLN A 351 3.98 27.13 3.82
C GLN A 351 4.26 28.51 4.43
N GLN A 352 4.67 29.50 3.63
CA GLN A 352 4.91 30.87 4.06
C GLN A 352 3.71 31.79 3.82
N LYS A 353 2.65 31.29 3.20
CA LYS A 353 1.43 32.05 2.92
C LYS A 353 0.39 31.81 4.01
N PRO A 354 -0.52 32.78 4.24
CA PRO A 354 -1.67 32.53 5.09
C PRO A 354 -2.46 31.35 4.54
N HIS A 355 -2.65 30.36 5.37
CA HIS A 355 -3.53 29.24 5.08
C HIS A 355 -4.94 29.61 5.50
N TYR A 356 -5.93 28.92 4.94
CA TYR A 356 -7.23 28.88 5.58
C TYR A 356 -7.04 28.21 6.92
N SER A 357 -6.86 28.98 7.97
CA SER A 357 -6.95 28.41 9.29
C SER A 357 -8.39 27.88 9.43
N TRP A 358 -8.55 26.68 9.92
CA TRP A 358 -9.87 26.15 10.25
C TRP A 358 -10.65 27.07 11.22
N ALA A 359 -10.00 27.98 11.94
CA ALA A 359 -10.61 29.04 12.74
C ALA A 359 -11.32 30.11 11.88
N GLU A 360 -10.85 30.37 10.67
CA GLU A 360 -11.53 31.25 9.70
C GLU A 360 -12.73 30.59 9.04
N LEU A 361 -12.84 29.27 9.11
CA LEU A 361 -13.99 28.50 8.61
C LEU A 361 -15.24 28.62 9.50
N ASN A 362 -15.14 29.19 10.70
CA ASN A 362 -16.26 29.31 11.62
C ASN A 362 -17.35 30.32 11.19
N GLY A 363 -17.18 31.04 10.11
CA GLY A 363 -18.12 32.07 9.71
C GLY A 363 -18.67 31.96 8.29
N ASP A 364 -17.85 31.66 7.31
CA ASP A 364 -18.29 31.72 5.92
C ASP A 364 -17.48 30.79 5.01
N LEU A 365 -17.82 29.51 5.05
CA LEU A 365 -17.26 28.47 4.18
C LEU A 365 -17.45 28.78 2.68
N PHE A 366 -18.37 29.67 2.32
CA PHE A 366 -18.76 29.98 0.96
C PHE A 366 -17.95 31.12 0.34
N THR A 367 -17.52 32.10 1.13
CA THR A 367 -16.73 33.24 0.64
C THR A 367 -15.29 32.82 0.32
N LEU A 368 -14.79 31.82 0.99
CA LEU A 368 -13.42 31.32 0.86
C LEU A 368 -13.05 30.88 -0.56
N ASN A 369 -13.94 30.18 -1.25
CA ASN A 369 -13.63 29.60 -2.56
C ASN A 369 -13.36 30.65 -3.66
N ASN A 370 -13.78 31.91 -3.48
CA ASN A 370 -13.61 32.98 -4.47
C ASN A 370 -12.42 33.92 -4.20
N THR A 371 -11.91 33.93 -2.96
CA THR A 371 -10.79 34.82 -2.53
C THR A 371 -9.45 34.09 -2.39
N THR A 372 -9.45 32.79 -2.66
CA THR A 372 -8.32 31.89 -2.43
C THR A 372 -7.27 31.95 -3.53
N PRO A 373 -6.02 31.52 -3.25
CA PRO A 373 -5.05 31.22 -4.27
C PRO A 373 -5.62 30.23 -5.31
N ALA A 374 -5.11 30.28 -6.52
CA ALA A 374 -5.38 29.22 -7.48
C ALA A 374 -4.84 27.89 -6.97
N VAL A 375 -5.52 26.79 -7.31
CA VAL A 375 -5.16 25.45 -6.89
C VAL A 375 -5.15 24.47 -8.06
N ASP A 376 -4.31 23.45 -7.95
CA ASP A 376 -4.34 22.30 -8.84
C ASP A 376 -5.69 21.57 -8.68
N PRO A 377 -6.40 21.21 -9.77
CA PRO A 377 -7.72 20.60 -9.69
C PRO A 377 -7.72 19.24 -8.96
N ARG A 378 -6.59 18.55 -8.86
CA ARG A 378 -6.48 17.30 -8.11
C ARG A 378 -6.80 17.47 -6.62
N LEU A 379 -6.69 18.70 -6.06
CA LEU A 379 -7.12 18.97 -4.70
C LEU A 379 -8.52 18.42 -4.43
N ASP A 380 -9.50 18.78 -5.24
CA ASP A 380 -10.90 18.42 -5.01
C ASP A 380 -11.28 17.04 -5.60
N PHE A 381 -10.36 16.40 -6.29
CA PHE A 381 -10.46 14.96 -6.61
C PHE A 381 -10.02 14.09 -5.42
N VAL A 382 -9.03 14.58 -4.65
CA VAL A 382 -8.39 13.84 -3.55
C VAL A 382 -9.03 14.15 -2.20
N VAL A 383 -9.38 15.43 -1.96
CA VAL A 383 -9.87 15.94 -0.69
C VAL A 383 -11.34 16.33 -0.82
N GLY A 384 -12.16 15.85 0.10
CA GLY A 384 -13.51 16.35 0.32
C GLY A 384 -13.43 17.56 1.23
N ARG A 385 -13.60 18.76 0.65
CA ARG A 385 -13.63 20.01 1.38
C ARG A 385 -15.08 20.47 1.61
N PRO A 386 -15.36 21.24 2.67
CA PRO A 386 -16.69 21.85 2.85
C PRO A 386 -17.14 22.63 1.60
N THR A 387 -18.44 22.66 1.34
CA THR A 387 -19.11 23.35 0.20
C THR A 387 -18.87 22.75 -1.20
N ILE A 388 -17.94 21.81 -1.35
CA ILE A 388 -17.56 21.23 -2.62
C ILE A 388 -18.33 19.93 -2.87
N THR A 389 -18.80 19.72 -4.09
CA THR A 389 -19.51 18.51 -4.50
C THR A 389 -18.67 17.26 -4.23
N TRP A 390 -19.27 16.31 -3.53
CA TRP A 390 -18.67 15.01 -3.25
C TRP A 390 -19.08 14.02 -4.33
N LYS A 391 -18.18 13.71 -5.25
CA LYS A 391 -18.44 12.75 -6.35
C LYS A 391 -19.79 13.08 -7.03
N THR A 392 -20.72 12.14 -7.09
CA THR A 392 -22.08 12.36 -7.64
C THR A 392 -23.16 12.62 -6.57
N TYR A 393 -22.76 12.71 -5.28
CA TYR A 393 -23.68 12.86 -4.17
C TYR A 393 -24.38 14.22 -4.16
N LYS A 394 -25.72 14.21 -4.08
CA LYS A 394 -26.56 15.40 -4.27
C LYS A 394 -27.18 15.95 -2.99
N GLU A 395 -27.05 15.25 -1.85
CA GLU A 395 -27.73 15.67 -0.62
C GLU A 395 -26.94 16.68 0.21
N GLY A 396 -25.66 16.88 -0.06
CA GLY A 396 -24.87 17.91 0.61
C GLY A 396 -23.36 17.71 0.52
N PRO A 397 -22.59 18.76 0.87
CA PRO A 397 -21.14 18.68 1.00
C PRO A 397 -20.73 17.98 2.31
N CYS A 398 -19.46 17.60 2.40
CA CYS A 398 -18.92 16.76 3.48
C CYS A 398 -18.56 17.50 4.78
N HIS A 399 -19.00 18.72 5.01
CA HIS A 399 -18.52 19.59 6.11
C HIS A 399 -18.79 19.06 7.53
N THR A 400 -19.67 18.09 7.72
CA THR A 400 -19.98 17.46 9.03
C THR A 400 -19.57 15.99 9.09
N TRP A 401 -18.72 15.54 8.15
CA TRP A 401 -18.35 14.13 8.03
C TRP A 401 -17.12 13.74 8.84
N VAL A 402 -16.41 14.71 9.43
CA VAL A 402 -15.32 14.46 10.37
C VAL A 402 -15.89 14.26 11.77
N ARG A 403 -15.52 13.19 12.47
CA ARG A 403 -16.06 12.84 13.79
C ARG A 403 -15.59 13.82 14.87
N ASP A 404 -14.32 14.19 14.85
CA ASP A 404 -13.75 15.18 15.78
C ASP A 404 -13.19 16.38 15.00
N MET A 405 -14.10 17.26 14.60
CA MET A 405 -13.77 18.48 13.86
C MET A 405 -12.90 19.44 14.66
N GLY A 406 -13.03 19.43 15.99
CA GLY A 406 -12.23 20.30 16.88
C GLY A 406 -10.75 19.96 16.84
N THR A 407 -10.41 18.69 16.71
CA THR A 407 -9.02 18.20 16.64
C THR A 407 -8.48 18.19 15.21
N TYR A 408 -9.27 17.74 14.23
CA TYR A 408 -8.76 17.43 12.89
C TYR A 408 -9.24 18.36 11.77
N GLY A 409 -10.20 19.26 12.05
CA GLY A 409 -10.78 20.14 11.06
C GLY A 409 -11.92 19.47 10.28
N TYR A 410 -12.17 19.91 9.04
CA TYR A 410 -13.40 19.60 8.32
C TYR A 410 -13.20 18.77 7.04
N ASN A 411 -11.98 18.38 6.71
CA ASN A 411 -11.65 17.77 5.41
C ASN A 411 -11.61 16.25 5.52
N CYS A 412 -12.22 15.56 4.55
CA CYS A 412 -12.25 14.11 4.46
C CYS A 412 -11.40 13.61 3.29
N ALA A 413 -10.85 12.41 3.37
CA ALA A 413 -10.27 11.74 2.20
C ALA A 413 -11.40 11.36 1.23
N LYS A 414 -11.33 11.88 -0.01
CA LYS A 414 -12.35 11.66 -1.06
C LYS A 414 -11.99 10.50 -1.99
N ARG A 415 -10.69 10.18 -2.11
CA ARG A 415 -10.19 9.04 -2.87
C ARG A 415 -10.61 7.70 -2.26
N PHE A 416 -10.67 6.67 -3.10
CA PHE A 416 -10.89 5.27 -2.72
C PHE A 416 -12.30 4.92 -2.22
N TRP A 417 -13.26 5.83 -2.34
CA TRP A 417 -14.66 5.60 -2.01
C TRP A 417 -15.50 5.71 -3.27
N VAL A 418 -16.41 4.77 -3.48
CA VAL A 418 -17.48 4.92 -4.47
C VAL A 418 -18.46 5.98 -3.99
N SER A 419 -19.27 6.55 -4.88
CA SER A 419 -20.33 7.49 -4.45
C SER A 419 -21.32 6.80 -3.50
N PRO A 420 -21.84 7.51 -2.47
CA PRO A 420 -22.85 6.95 -1.58
C PRO A 420 -24.12 6.45 -2.29
N GLU A 421 -24.40 7.01 -3.47
CA GLU A 421 -25.56 6.64 -4.30
C GLU A 421 -25.28 5.48 -5.26
N SER A 422 -24.02 5.00 -5.30
CA SER A 422 -23.63 3.90 -6.20
C SER A 422 -24.18 2.56 -5.72
N SER A 423 -24.62 1.74 -6.66
CA SER A 423 -24.92 0.31 -6.42
C SER A 423 -23.67 -0.51 -6.06
N ASP A 424 -22.48 0.05 -6.28
CA ASP A 424 -21.21 -0.59 -5.94
C ASP A 424 -20.82 -0.41 -4.47
N MET A 425 -21.58 0.40 -3.71
CA MET A 425 -21.44 0.49 -2.26
C MET A 425 -22.29 -0.58 -1.58
N PHE A 426 -21.68 -1.32 -0.66
CA PHE A 426 -22.39 -2.32 0.13
C PHE A 426 -23.46 -1.64 1.03
N SER A 427 -24.67 -2.19 1.05
CA SER A 427 -25.77 -1.66 1.85
C SER A 427 -25.73 -2.24 3.26
N GLY A 428 -25.55 -1.39 4.25
CA GLY A 428 -25.49 -1.77 5.65
C GLY A 428 -24.05 -1.95 6.15
N TRP A 429 -23.90 -2.77 7.19
CA TRP A 429 -22.59 -3.11 7.74
C TRP A 429 -21.95 -4.24 6.91
N PRO A 430 -20.65 -4.16 6.55
CA PRO A 430 -19.66 -3.14 6.93
C PRO A 430 -19.84 -1.81 6.17
N TRP A 431 -19.83 -0.72 6.92
CA TRP A 431 -20.19 0.62 6.43
C TRP A 431 -19.16 1.20 5.46
N GLY A 432 -19.64 1.72 4.32
CA GLY A 432 -18.80 2.30 3.29
C GLY A 432 -18.04 1.27 2.44
N ALA A 433 -18.28 -0.02 2.65
CA ALA A 433 -17.59 -1.08 1.92
C ALA A 433 -17.92 -1.05 0.42
N SER A 434 -16.94 -1.39 -0.39
CA SER A 434 -17.06 -1.60 -1.84
C SER A 434 -16.02 -2.61 -2.32
N HIS A 435 -16.12 -2.98 -3.58
CA HIS A 435 -15.12 -3.81 -4.22
C HIS A 435 -14.14 -3.02 -5.08
N LEU A 436 -14.00 -1.72 -4.85
CA LEU A 436 -13.02 -0.89 -5.56
C LEU A 436 -11.61 -1.39 -5.29
N ASN A 437 -10.90 -1.77 -6.35
CA ASN A 437 -9.55 -2.32 -6.29
C ASN A 437 -8.53 -1.33 -5.76
N TRP A 438 -7.54 -1.83 -5.02
CA TRP A 438 -6.43 -1.01 -4.57
C TRP A 438 -5.26 -1.06 -5.57
N GLN A 439 -4.86 0.09 -6.09
CA GLN A 439 -3.75 0.20 -7.03
C GLN A 439 -2.41 0.17 -6.28
N VAL A 440 -1.59 -0.84 -6.54
CA VAL A 440 -0.22 -0.97 -6.01
C VAL A 440 0.78 -0.24 -6.91
N ILE A 441 0.58 -0.34 -8.23
CA ILE A 441 1.36 0.35 -9.25
C ILE A 441 0.41 0.84 -10.34
N ARG A 442 0.47 2.13 -10.66
CA ARG A 442 -0.22 2.76 -11.80
C ARG A 442 0.76 3.16 -12.89
N TYR A 443 0.27 3.41 -14.10
CA TYR A 443 1.13 3.86 -15.19
C TYR A 443 1.78 5.23 -14.91
N ALA A 444 1.11 6.11 -14.17
CA ALA A 444 1.71 7.35 -13.67
C ALA A 444 2.99 7.11 -12.87
N ASP A 445 3.08 6.01 -12.08
CA ASP A 445 4.30 5.64 -11.36
C ASP A 445 5.45 5.39 -12.32
N ILE A 446 5.21 4.65 -13.41
CA ILE A 446 6.22 4.32 -14.41
C ILE A 446 6.81 5.58 -15.03
N LEU A 447 5.94 6.56 -15.37
CA LEU A 447 6.36 7.83 -15.94
C LEU A 447 7.21 8.64 -14.94
N LEU A 448 6.76 8.72 -13.69
CA LEU A 448 7.42 9.49 -12.63
C LEU A 448 8.72 8.83 -12.16
N TRP A 449 8.80 7.49 -12.05
CA TRP A 449 10.05 6.79 -11.72
C TRP A 449 11.11 6.95 -12.81
N LYS A 450 10.70 6.90 -14.10
CA LYS A 450 11.63 7.18 -15.22
C LYS A 450 12.11 8.63 -15.17
N ALA A 451 11.20 9.59 -14.96
CA ALA A 451 11.55 11.00 -14.83
C ALA A 451 12.53 11.22 -13.65
N GLU A 452 12.27 10.60 -12.51
CA GLU A 452 13.15 10.66 -11.33
C GLU A 452 14.54 10.12 -11.64
N ALA A 453 14.64 8.95 -12.25
CA ALA A 453 15.92 8.35 -12.59
C ALA A 453 16.73 9.23 -13.56
N LEU A 454 16.11 9.81 -14.60
CA LEU A 454 16.75 10.73 -15.53
C LEU A 454 17.24 12.01 -14.81
N ILE A 455 16.43 12.57 -13.91
CA ILE A 455 16.80 13.76 -13.12
C ILE A 455 17.99 13.46 -12.22
N GLU A 456 17.99 12.35 -11.50
CA GLU A 456 19.08 12.01 -10.57
C GLU A 456 20.36 11.64 -11.33
N LEU A 457 20.28 11.07 -12.51
CA LEU A 457 21.41 10.89 -13.42
C LEU A 457 21.98 12.22 -13.91
N GLY A 458 21.16 13.25 -14.03
CA GLY A 458 21.47 14.49 -14.74
C GLY A 458 21.48 14.30 -16.27
N GLU A 459 20.78 13.29 -16.76
CA GLU A 459 20.71 12.89 -18.16
C GLU A 459 19.30 13.18 -18.71
N ASP A 460 19.21 13.62 -19.97
CA ASP A 460 17.94 13.87 -20.70
C ASP A 460 16.82 14.53 -19.86
N LEU A 461 17.16 15.66 -19.23
CA LEU A 461 16.21 16.45 -18.42
C LEU A 461 14.99 16.91 -19.23
N GLY A 462 15.10 17.00 -20.56
CA GLY A 462 13.99 17.31 -21.47
C GLY A 462 12.91 16.23 -21.41
N THR A 463 13.29 14.99 -21.63
CA THR A 463 12.36 13.83 -21.50
C THR A 463 11.79 13.74 -20.10
N ALA A 464 12.59 13.95 -19.04
CA ALA A 464 12.08 13.96 -17.67
C ALA A 464 10.95 14.99 -17.48
N ARG A 465 11.13 16.22 -18.02
CA ARG A 465 10.09 17.26 -18.00
C ARG A 465 8.82 16.82 -18.73
N GLU A 466 8.97 16.23 -19.91
CA GLU A 466 7.84 15.78 -20.72
C GLU A 466 7.02 14.68 -20.01
N LEU A 467 7.68 13.74 -19.34
CA LEU A 467 7.02 12.70 -18.55
C LEU A 467 6.20 13.30 -17.40
N ILE A 468 6.77 14.25 -16.67
CA ILE A 468 6.05 14.99 -15.62
C ILE A 468 4.88 15.77 -16.21
N ASN A 469 5.09 16.44 -17.34
CA ASN A 469 4.05 17.22 -18.02
C ASN A 469 2.92 16.35 -18.58
N GLN A 470 3.16 15.09 -18.94
CA GLN A 470 2.09 14.14 -19.31
C GLN A 470 1.11 13.93 -18.15
N VAL A 471 1.65 13.71 -16.95
CA VAL A 471 0.83 13.54 -15.73
C VAL A 471 0.03 14.82 -15.43
N ARG A 472 0.67 15.98 -15.51
CA ARG A 472 0.02 17.29 -15.32
C ARG A 472 -1.05 17.57 -16.37
N GLU A 473 -0.77 17.25 -17.63
CA GLU A 473 -1.71 17.44 -18.73
C GLU A 473 -2.99 16.61 -18.55
N ARG A 474 -2.87 15.36 -18.04
CA ARG A 474 -4.02 14.56 -17.70
C ARG A 474 -4.87 15.28 -16.62
N ALA A 475 -4.26 15.78 -15.56
CA ALA A 475 -4.97 16.51 -14.52
C ALA A 475 -5.62 17.80 -15.06
N ARG A 476 -4.95 18.50 -15.97
CA ARG A 476 -5.46 19.71 -16.62
C ARG A 476 -6.70 19.46 -17.49
N ARG A 477 -6.76 18.29 -18.13
CA ARG A 477 -7.89 17.90 -18.99
C ARG A 477 -9.05 17.26 -18.25
N SER A 478 -8.84 16.86 -17.00
CA SER A 478 -9.88 16.25 -16.17
C SER A 478 -11.07 17.19 -15.97
N ALA A 479 -12.26 16.63 -15.81
CA ALA A 479 -13.46 17.40 -15.52
C ALA A 479 -13.35 18.04 -14.13
N TYR A 480 -13.39 19.36 -14.05
CA TYR A 480 -13.25 20.07 -12.80
C TYR A 480 -14.49 19.90 -11.90
N VAL A 481 -14.25 19.78 -10.60
CA VAL A 481 -15.33 19.67 -9.61
C VAL A 481 -16.14 20.96 -9.58
N LYS A 482 -17.45 20.83 -9.50
CA LYS A 482 -18.38 21.97 -9.50
C LYS A 482 -18.77 22.36 -8.09
N ASP A 483 -19.12 23.64 -7.93
CA ASP A 483 -19.70 24.15 -6.70
C ASP A 483 -21.03 23.42 -6.42
N PHE A 484 -21.24 23.06 -5.15
CA PHE A 484 -22.42 22.29 -4.76
C PHE A 484 -23.70 23.11 -4.94
N ASN A 485 -23.67 24.41 -4.65
CA ASN A 485 -24.84 25.29 -4.69
C ASN A 485 -25.09 25.88 -6.09
N ASP A 486 -24.03 26.00 -6.92
CA ASP A 486 -24.10 26.51 -8.28
C ASP A 486 -23.26 25.64 -9.25
N PRO A 487 -23.82 24.53 -9.74
CA PRO A 487 -23.12 23.61 -10.64
C PRO A 487 -22.66 24.22 -11.98
N SER A 488 -23.02 25.45 -12.27
CA SER A 488 -22.52 26.17 -13.46
C SER A 488 -21.10 26.71 -13.24
N LYS A 489 -20.63 26.78 -11.97
CA LYS A 489 -19.32 27.28 -11.57
C LYS A 489 -18.39 26.15 -11.14
N ASP A 490 -17.10 26.36 -11.29
CA ASP A 490 -16.10 25.52 -10.67
C ASP A 490 -16.06 25.75 -9.16
N ALA A 491 -15.81 24.67 -8.41
CA ALA A 491 -15.83 24.71 -6.95
C ALA A 491 -14.68 25.52 -6.34
N ALA A 492 -13.61 25.73 -7.11
CA ALA A 492 -12.46 26.55 -6.71
C ALA A 492 -11.83 27.21 -7.95
N ARG A 493 -10.89 28.10 -7.71
CA ARG A 493 -10.09 28.70 -8.78
C ARG A 493 -9.04 27.71 -9.25
N TYR A 494 -9.43 26.76 -10.12
CA TYR A 494 -8.52 25.78 -10.66
C TYR A 494 -7.60 26.38 -11.72
N LEU A 495 -6.31 26.18 -11.54
CA LEU A 495 -5.28 26.59 -12.49
C LEU A 495 -4.10 25.62 -12.42
N ILE A 496 -3.83 24.95 -13.53
CA ILE A 496 -2.71 24.01 -13.65
C ILE A 496 -1.95 24.28 -14.96
N GLY A 497 -0.66 24.56 -14.85
CA GLY A 497 0.25 24.81 -15.95
C GLY A 497 1.24 23.66 -16.14
N LEU A 498 1.89 23.66 -17.31
CA LEU A 498 2.96 22.71 -17.63
C LEU A 498 4.32 23.37 -17.40
N TYR A 499 5.28 22.59 -16.91
CA TYR A 499 6.64 23.08 -16.69
C TYR A 499 7.30 23.50 -18.01
N PRO A 500 7.77 24.75 -18.15
CA PRO A 500 8.44 25.23 -19.34
C PRO A 500 9.86 24.68 -19.44
N ALA A 501 10.43 24.72 -20.66
CA ALA A 501 11.84 24.37 -20.87
C ALA A 501 12.80 25.41 -20.27
N ALA A 502 12.38 26.69 -20.24
CA ALA A 502 13.17 27.77 -19.65
C ALA A 502 13.28 27.57 -18.13
N GLY A 503 14.48 27.65 -17.59
CA GLY A 503 14.73 27.46 -16.17
C GLY A 503 14.71 26.00 -15.68
N TRP A 504 14.54 25.01 -16.55
CA TRP A 504 14.49 23.57 -16.20
C TRP A 504 15.90 23.04 -15.93
N THR A 505 16.44 23.36 -14.75
CA THR A 505 17.71 22.82 -14.25
C THR A 505 17.48 21.52 -13.49
N GLN A 506 18.53 20.72 -13.27
CA GLN A 506 18.41 19.47 -12.49
C GLN A 506 17.86 19.73 -11.07
N THR A 507 18.30 20.80 -10.41
CA THR A 507 17.83 21.15 -9.05
C THR A 507 16.34 21.47 -9.06
N TYR A 508 15.89 22.31 -9.99
CA TYR A 508 14.47 22.65 -10.12
C TYR A 508 13.63 21.43 -10.54
N ALA A 509 14.13 20.62 -11.47
CA ALA A 509 13.48 19.39 -11.92
C ALA A 509 13.25 18.41 -10.77
N ARG A 510 14.22 18.28 -9.84
CA ARG A 510 14.10 17.42 -8.65
C ARG A 510 12.99 17.91 -7.71
N GLU A 511 12.93 19.22 -7.45
CA GLU A 511 11.87 19.80 -6.62
C GLU A 511 10.50 19.65 -7.29
N ALA A 512 10.42 19.92 -8.58
CA ALA A 512 9.22 19.78 -9.40
C ALA A 512 8.71 18.32 -9.42
N LEU A 513 9.60 17.34 -9.62
CA LEU A 513 9.26 15.93 -9.55
C LEU A 513 8.71 15.53 -8.18
N ARG A 514 9.42 15.86 -7.10
CA ARG A 514 9.00 15.51 -5.73
C ARG A 514 7.65 16.11 -5.39
N ARG A 515 7.38 17.32 -5.86
CA ARG A 515 6.05 17.94 -5.72
C ARG A 515 5.01 17.20 -6.56
N GLU A 516 5.32 16.87 -7.82
CA GLU A 516 4.38 16.18 -8.70
C GLU A 516 4.03 14.79 -8.18
N VAL A 517 5.02 14.03 -7.68
CA VAL A 517 4.77 12.74 -7.01
C VAL A 517 3.83 12.92 -5.82
N ARG A 518 4.04 13.94 -4.99
CA ARG A 518 3.16 14.22 -3.84
C ARG A 518 1.72 14.51 -4.27
N LEU A 519 1.52 15.36 -5.27
CA LEU A 519 0.18 15.78 -5.71
C LEU A 519 -0.55 14.65 -6.46
N GLU A 520 0.17 13.91 -7.30
CA GLU A 520 -0.38 12.82 -8.10
C GLU A 520 -0.72 11.59 -7.25
N LYS A 521 0.15 11.26 -6.29
CA LYS A 521 0.07 10.07 -5.44
C LYS A 521 -0.52 10.32 -4.06
N ALA A 522 -1.10 11.50 -3.84
CA ALA A 522 -1.63 11.87 -2.52
C ALA A 522 -2.62 10.83 -1.99
N LEU A 523 -2.42 10.42 -0.74
CA LEU A 523 -3.20 9.43 -0.01
C LEU A 523 -3.09 7.98 -0.53
N GLU A 524 -2.13 7.67 -1.39
CA GLU A 524 -1.90 6.31 -1.93
C GLU A 524 -0.93 5.45 -1.09
N GLY A 525 -0.58 5.88 0.13
CA GLY A 525 0.21 5.07 1.06
C GLY A 525 1.73 5.12 0.87
N GLU A 526 2.25 6.01 0.01
CA GLU A 526 3.66 5.99 -0.40
C GLU A 526 4.49 7.16 0.16
N ARG A 527 3.87 8.25 0.60
CA ARG A 527 4.55 9.52 0.90
C ARG A 527 5.71 9.41 1.89
N PHE A 528 5.52 8.76 3.03
CA PHE A 528 6.58 8.62 4.03
C PHE A 528 7.77 7.82 3.49
N PHE A 529 7.50 6.75 2.77
CA PHE A 529 8.54 5.92 2.17
C PHE A 529 9.36 6.68 1.12
N ASP A 530 8.72 7.56 0.34
CA ASP A 530 9.41 8.45 -0.59
C ASP A 530 10.29 9.47 0.13
N LEU A 531 9.81 10.08 1.22
CA LEU A 531 10.60 11.01 2.04
C LEU A 531 11.86 10.34 2.61
N VAL A 532 11.72 9.12 3.12
CA VAL A 532 12.86 8.31 3.63
C VAL A 532 13.82 7.95 2.49
N ARG A 533 13.30 7.47 1.37
CA ARG A 533 14.11 7.13 0.20
C ARG A 533 14.89 8.32 -0.34
N TRP A 534 14.27 9.49 -0.41
CA TRP A 534 14.94 10.73 -0.85
C TRP A 534 15.91 11.33 0.19
N GLY A 535 15.95 10.80 1.40
CA GLY A 535 16.81 11.32 2.48
C GLY A 535 16.38 12.70 2.99
N ILE A 536 15.11 13.03 2.91
CA ILE A 536 14.56 14.33 3.34
C ILE A 536 13.49 14.22 4.44
N ALA A 537 13.29 13.03 4.99
CA ALA A 537 12.23 12.79 5.98
C ALA A 537 12.38 13.68 7.22
N GLU A 538 13.57 13.73 7.83
CA GLU A 538 13.82 14.56 9.01
C GLU A 538 13.43 16.03 8.80
N LYS A 539 13.97 16.65 7.74
CA LYS A 539 13.70 18.05 7.43
C LYS A 539 12.22 18.29 7.16
N THR A 540 11.61 17.43 6.35
CA THR A 540 10.21 17.60 5.95
C THR A 540 9.29 17.44 7.15
N MET A 541 9.46 16.37 7.94
CA MET A 541 8.58 16.08 9.06
C MET A 541 8.74 17.08 10.21
N ASN A 542 9.96 17.48 10.55
CA ASN A 542 10.14 18.49 11.61
C ASN A 542 9.62 19.87 11.21
N ASN A 543 9.69 20.26 9.93
CA ASN A 543 9.03 21.47 9.43
C ASN A 543 7.50 21.37 9.51
N TYR A 544 6.94 20.24 9.06
CA TYR A 544 5.51 19.95 9.15
C TYR A 544 5.01 20.00 10.60
N ILE A 545 5.66 19.30 11.53
CA ILE A 545 5.33 19.30 12.95
C ILE A 545 5.39 20.71 13.53
N ALA A 546 6.41 21.51 13.15
CA ALA A 546 6.56 22.88 13.63
C ALA A 546 5.42 23.80 13.18
N ALA A 547 4.88 23.59 11.97
CA ALA A 547 3.72 24.32 11.46
C ALA A 547 2.41 23.83 12.10
N GLU A 548 2.19 22.51 12.14
CA GLU A 548 0.92 21.93 12.60
C GLU A 548 0.65 22.12 14.09
N LYS A 549 1.69 22.12 14.95
CA LYS A 549 1.52 22.28 16.40
C LYS A 549 0.88 23.61 16.81
N GLU A 550 0.89 24.63 15.96
CA GLU A 550 0.23 25.91 16.23
C GLU A 550 -1.29 25.77 16.23
N GLY A 551 -1.83 24.94 15.34
CA GLY A 551 -3.26 24.67 15.23
C GLY A 551 -3.71 23.35 15.89
N ARG A 552 -2.79 22.42 16.12
CA ARG A 552 -3.05 21.07 16.66
C ARG A 552 -2.12 20.75 17.81
N ILE A 553 -2.57 21.01 19.02
CA ILE A 553 -1.77 20.92 20.25
C ILE A 553 -1.17 19.54 20.50
N TYR A 554 -1.76 18.47 19.94
CA TYR A 554 -1.24 17.11 20.12
C TYR A 554 0.10 16.87 19.40
N TYR A 555 0.47 17.70 18.43
CA TYR A 555 1.81 17.69 17.85
C TYR A 555 2.88 18.32 18.75
N GLY A 556 2.50 18.87 19.92
CA GLY A 556 3.44 19.54 20.82
C GLY A 556 4.59 18.66 21.32
N SER A 557 4.38 17.33 21.41
CA SER A 557 5.40 16.35 21.77
C SER A 557 6.02 15.64 20.58
N ALA A 558 5.51 15.84 19.36
CA ALA A 558 5.98 15.15 18.18
C ALA A 558 7.36 15.63 17.75
N HIS A 559 8.21 14.69 17.34
CA HIS A 559 9.54 14.99 16.83
C HIS A 559 10.08 13.82 16.02
N PHE A 560 10.52 14.06 14.79
CA PHE A 560 11.23 13.08 13.98
C PHE A 560 12.71 13.07 14.35
N THR A 561 13.24 11.93 14.71
CA THR A 561 14.65 11.71 15.06
C THR A 561 15.35 10.96 13.94
N ALA A 562 16.28 11.62 13.24
CA ALA A 562 17.09 10.99 12.20
C ALA A 562 17.91 9.80 12.75
N GLY A 563 18.04 8.76 11.94
CA GLY A 563 18.71 7.51 12.32
C GLY A 563 17.85 6.57 13.17
N LYS A 564 16.62 6.98 13.49
CA LYS A 564 15.64 6.17 14.23
C LYS A 564 14.33 6.06 13.46
N ASP A 565 13.72 7.20 13.16
CA ASP A 565 12.32 7.25 12.76
C ASP A 565 12.10 7.01 11.25
N GLU A 566 13.15 6.79 10.47
CA GLU A 566 13.07 6.32 9.09
C GLU A 566 12.44 4.93 8.99
N TYR A 567 12.65 4.10 9.99
CA TYR A 567 12.11 2.73 10.08
C TYR A 567 11.41 2.52 11.41
N TYR A 568 10.52 1.53 11.44
CA TYR A 568 9.85 1.12 12.66
C TYR A 568 10.73 0.20 13.51
N PRO A 569 10.48 0.12 14.83
CA PRO A 569 11.17 -0.86 15.67
C PRO A 569 10.76 -2.28 15.28
N VAL A 570 11.68 -3.22 15.39
CA VAL A 570 11.36 -4.66 15.35
C VAL A 570 10.48 -4.99 16.55
N PRO A 571 9.30 -5.62 16.38
CA PRO A 571 8.38 -5.85 17.50
C PRO A 571 8.91 -6.82 18.55
N ASN A 572 8.60 -6.59 19.83
CA ASN A 572 9.06 -7.42 20.95
C ASN A 572 8.64 -8.89 20.84
N ASN A 573 7.43 -9.18 20.36
CA ASN A 573 6.96 -10.55 20.19
C ASN A 573 7.83 -11.33 19.20
N GLN A 574 8.37 -10.67 18.19
CA GLN A 574 9.24 -11.28 17.20
C GLN A 574 10.64 -11.60 17.75
N TYR A 575 11.14 -10.78 18.68
CA TYR A 575 12.34 -11.10 19.44
C TYR A 575 12.14 -12.39 20.27
N GLY A 576 10.99 -12.53 20.93
CA GLY A 576 10.61 -13.76 21.64
C GLY A 576 10.52 -14.97 20.69
N PHE A 577 9.88 -14.79 19.52
CA PHE A 577 9.77 -15.83 18.49
C PHE A 577 11.15 -16.32 18.00
N SER A 578 12.09 -15.42 17.81
CA SER A 578 13.47 -15.73 17.37
C SER A 578 14.38 -16.26 18.50
N HIS A 579 13.86 -16.60 19.66
CA HIS A 579 14.66 -17.01 20.83
C HIS A 579 15.76 -16.01 21.20
N GLY A 580 15.52 -14.71 20.95
CA GLY A 580 16.47 -13.64 21.25
C GLY A 580 17.55 -13.39 20.19
N LEU A 581 17.40 -13.95 18.99
CA LEU A 581 18.38 -13.76 17.91
C LEU A 581 18.26 -12.41 17.20
N TYR A 582 17.07 -11.79 17.18
CA TYR A 582 16.87 -10.56 16.45
C TYR A 582 17.55 -9.37 17.12
N THR A 583 18.04 -8.47 16.30
CA THR A 583 18.61 -7.19 16.72
C THR A 583 17.63 -6.07 16.44
N GLN A 584 17.61 -5.06 17.32
CA GLN A 584 16.73 -3.90 17.16
C GLN A 584 17.31 -2.90 16.17
N ASN A 585 16.45 -2.09 15.56
CA ASN A 585 16.85 -0.96 14.73
C ASN A 585 17.53 0.13 15.57
N PRO A 586 18.46 0.90 14.97
CA PRO A 586 19.11 2.01 15.65
C PRO A 586 18.11 2.99 16.28
N GLY A 587 18.48 3.61 17.39
CA GLY A 587 17.68 4.63 18.09
C GLY A 587 16.54 4.08 18.96
N TYR A 588 16.15 2.82 18.79
CA TYR A 588 15.15 2.17 19.66
C TYR A 588 15.78 1.46 20.84
N ALA A 589 15.04 1.32 21.95
CA ALA A 589 15.51 0.61 23.11
C ALA A 589 15.83 -0.86 22.78
N PRO A 590 16.94 -1.40 23.29
CA PRO A 590 17.23 -2.83 23.17
C PRO A 590 16.07 -3.68 23.70
N PHE A 591 15.92 -4.88 23.15
CA PHE A 591 14.97 -5.86 23.69
C PHE A 591 15.29 -6.19 25.16
N LYS A 592 14.27 -6.43 25.95
CA LYS A 592 14.37 -6.79 27.38
C LYS A 592 14.17 -8.27 27.58
#